data_9d2553889a8aaa5479b79a6312d6d70b
#
_entry.id   9d2553889a8aaa5479b79a6312d6d70b
#
_cell.length_a   1.000
_cell.length_b   1.000
_cell.length_c   1.000
_cell.angle_alpha   90.00
_cell.angle_beta   90.00
_cell.angle_gamma   90.00
#
_symmetry.space_group_name_H-M   'P 1'
#
loop_
_entity.id
_entity.type
_entity.pdbx_description
1 polymer ?
#
loop_
_entity_poly.entity_id
_entity_poly.type
_entity_poly.pdbx_seq_one_letter_code
_entity_poly.pdbx_strand_id
1 'polypeptide(L)'
;GNYQAESFTSTNLADLWRANVFGSINSSYPLWRGQPAPLTPERAYRYSPVAIVPGLSLNSNVNTLLAAYGDGNQQNTISLSGGPTLTLGNFSKPFLDYTQLSVTGGGTLKQGASPFDFDQAVDLGTLGVGITQQIAGPLLISAGVALNVDPASEFYGDVINSNIEVRWQRRSYDFGFYYNPYEGIGGF
;
A
#
# COMPACT_ATOMS: atom_id res chain seq x y z
N GLY A 1 17.30 10.86 -3.70
CA GLY A 1 17.53 9.50 -4.24
C GLY A 1 18.33 8.68 -3.25
N ASN A 2 17.86 7.48 -2.95
CA ASN A 2 18.60 6.56 -2.08
C ASN A 2 19.56 5.74 -2.94
N TYR A 3 20.82 5.71 -2.52
CA TYR A 3 21.86 4.88 -3.10
C TYR A 3 22.04 3.65 -2.19
N GLN A 4 21.83 2.45 -2.70
CA GLN A 4 22.19 1.22 -2.01
C GLN A 4 23.12 0.40 -2.91
N ALA A 5 24.31 0.07 -2.39
CA ALA A 5 25.20 -0.90 -3.00
C ALA A 5 25.33 -2.08 -2.03
N GLU A 6 24.97 -3.28 -2.48
CA GLU A 6 25.09 -4.52 -1.71
C GLU A 6 26.05 -5.47 -2.42
N SER A 7 27.00 -6.04 -1.68
CA SER A 7 27.92 -7.05 -2.16
C SER A 7 27.51 -8.42 -1.63
N PHE A 8 27.35 -9.39 -2.52
CA PHE A 8 27.04 -10.77 -2.19
C PHE A 8 28.20 -11.68 -2.53
N THR A 9 28.64 -12.48 -1.55
CA THR A 9 29.60 -13.56 -1.77
C THR A 9 28.83 -14.89 -1.87
N SER A 10 28.80 -15.51 -3.04
CA SER A 10 28.41 -16.88 -3.23
C SER A 10 29.57 -17.70 -3.77
N THR A 11 29.61 -18.98 -3.50
CA THR A 11 30.70 -19.89 -3.89
C THR A 11 30.92 -20.01 -5.41
N ASN A 12 30.00 -19.46 -6.23
CA ASN A 12 30.08 -19.47 -7.69
C ASN A 12 29.97 -18.09 -8.35
N LEU A 13 29.77 -17.03 -7.57
CA LEU A 13 29.63 -15.64 -8.04
C LEU A 13 30.58 -14.79 -7.23
N ALA A 14 31.84 -14.70 -7.64
CA ALA A 14 32.80 -13.79 -7.03
C ALA A 14 32.31 -12.35 -7.24
N ASP A 15 32.05 -11.65 -6.14
CA ASP A 15 31.80 -10.21 -6.06
C ASP A 15 30.69 -9.65 -6.96
N LEU A 16 29.48 -10.26 -6.92
CA LEU A 16 28.33 -9.68 -7.59
C LEU A 16 27.79 -8.51 -6.76
N TRP A 17 27.92 -7.29 -7.27
CA TRP A 17 27.36 -6.08 -6.68
C TRP A 17 26.05 -5.69 -7.37
N ARG A 18 25.17 -5.00 -6.64
CA ARG A 18 23.98 -4.33 -7.14
C ARG A 18 24.03 -2.85 -6.81
N ALA A 19 23.77 -2.00 -7.79
CA ALA A 19 23.52 -0.57 -7.61
C ALA A 19 22.11 -0.25 -8.12
N ASN A 20 21.34 0.50 -7.34
CA ASN A 20 20.00 0.92 -7.75
C ASN A 20 19.76 2.41 -7.49
N VAL A 21 18.95 3.01 -8.37
CA VAL A 21 18.40 4.35 -8.23
C VAL A 21 16.88 4.22 -8.22
N PHE A 22 16.27 4.78 -7.20
CA PHE A 22 14.83 4.76 -7.01
C PHE A 22 14.25 6.18 -7.04
N GLY A 23 13.10 6.33 -7.69
CA GLY A 23 12.32 7.56 -7.69
C GLY A 23 10.83 7.28 -7.50
N SER A 24 10.12 8.14 -6.78
CA SER A 24 8.67 8.03 -6.64
C SER A 24 7.98 9.39 -6.67
N ILE A 25 6.78 9.43 -7.27
CA ILE A 25 5.90 10.59 -7.30
C ILE A 25 4.51 10.12 -6.84
N ASN A 26 3.99 10.76 -5.81
CA ASN A 26 2.64 10.50 -5.31
C ASN A 26 1.78 11.74 -5.52
N SER A 27 0.54 11.55 -5.98
CA SER A 27 -0.42 12.63 -6.19
C SER A 27 -1.79 12.21 -5.68
N SER A 28 -2.55 13.17 -5.17
CA SER A 28 -3.93 12.98 -4.73
C SER A 28 -4.78 14.15 -5.18
N TYR A 29 -5.84 13.84 -5.92
CA TYR A 29 -6.78 14.83 -6.49
C TYR A 29 -8.15 14.65 -5.85
N PRO A 30 -8.63 15.62 -5.05
CA PRO A 30 -9.98 15.57 -4.50
C PRO A 30 -11.00 15.84 -5.62
N LEU A 31 -11.87 14.86 -5.86
CA LEU A 31 -13.00 14.99 -6.80
C LEU A 31 -14.25 15.55 -6.12
N TRP A 32 -14.41 15.22 -4.84
CA TRP A 32 -15.45 15.75 -3.98
C TRP A 32 -14.94 15.84 -2.54
N ARG A 33 -15.34 16.90 -1.83
CA ARG A 33 -15.05 17.11 -0.41
C ARG A 33 -16.31 17.51 0.33
N GLY A 34 -16.67 16.76 1.35
CA GLY A 34 -17.71 17.10 2.31
C GLY A 34 -17.18 18.02 3.42
N GLN A 35 -18.04 18.29 4.37
CA GLN A 35 -17.68 19.10 5.54
C GLN A 35 -17.18 18.20 6.68
N PRO A 36 -16.02 18.48 7.28
CA PRO A 36 -15.57 17.76 8.47
C PRO A 36 -16.47 18.11 9.67
N ALA A 37 -16.67 17.16 10.57
CA ALA A 37 -17.24 17.46 11.86
C ALA A 37 -16.24 18.25 12.71
N PRO A 38 -16.69 19.23 13.53
CA PRO A 38 -15.80 19.97 14.41
C PRO A 38 -15.01 19.03 15.34
N LEU A 39 -13.70 19.18 15.38
CA LEU A 39 -12.84 18.40 16.26
C LEU A 39 -12.82 19.02 17.65
N THR A 40 -13.70 18.56 18.55
CA THR A 40 -13.68 18.94 19.95
C THR A 40 -12.77 17.99 20.73
N PRO A 41 -12.24 18.41 21.92
CA PRO A 41 -11.43 17.52 22.78
C PRO A 41 -12.16 16.21 23.13
N GLU A 42 -13.46 16.26 23.35
CA GLU A 42 -14.28 15.08 23.63
C GLU A 42 -14.36 14.13 22.44
N ARG A 43 -14.59 14.64 21.22
CA ARG A 43 -14.63 13.83 20.00
C ARG A 43 -13.27 13.23 19.67
N ALA A 44 -12.20 14.02 19.83
CA ALA A 44 -10.83 13.54 19.63
C ALA A 44 -10.46 12.41 20.60
N TYR A 45 -11.02 12.43 21.81
CA TYR A 45 -10.83 11.36 22.78
C TYR A 45 -11.69 10.13 22.50
N ARG A 46 -12.97 10.33 22.13
CA ARG A 46 -13.94 9.22 22.00
C ARG A 46 -13.87 8.50 20.66
N TYR A 47 -13.50 9.19 19.58
CA TYR A 47 -13.60 8.65 18.20
C TYR A 47 -12.28 8.76 17.47
N SER A 48 -12.07 9.80 16.68
CA SER A 48 -10.86 10.02 15.91
C SER A 48 -10.03 11.17 16.45
N PRO A 49 -8.73 11.00 16.65
CA PRO A 49 -7.83 12.06 17.12
C PRO A 49 -7.64 13.19 16.09
N VAL A 50 -8.08 12.98 14.85
CA VAL A 50 -8.00 13.94 13.74
C VAL A 50 -9.38 14.17 13.12
N ALA A 51 -9.58 15.35 12.54
CA ALA A 51 -10.80 15.64 11.80
C ALA A 51 -10.81 14.84 10.49
N ILE A 52 -11.86 14.04 10.29
CA ILE A 52 -12.09 13.29 9.06
C ILE A 52 -12.95 14.13 8.11
N VAL A 53 -12.49 14.27 6.88
CA VAL A 53 -13.21 14.93 5.81
C VAL A 53 -13.82 13.87 4.90
N PRO A 54 -15.16 13.74 4.85
CA PRO A 54 -15.79 12.88 3.86
C PRO A 54 -15.44 13.35 2.46
N GLY A 55 -15.30 12.42 1.52
CA GLY A 55 -14.92 12.83 0.19
C GLY A 55 -14.59 11.67 -0.73
N LEU A 56 -14.43 12.00 -2.00
CA LEU A 56 -13.90 11.12 -3.03
C LEU A 56 -12.61 11.73 -3.57
N SER A 57 -11.54 11.00 -3.55
CA SER A 57 -10.25 11.39 -4.12
C SER A 57 -9.78 10.35 -5.13
N LEU A 58 -9.05 10.81 -6.14
CA LEU A 58 -8.27 9.97 -7.05
C LEU A 58 -6.80 10.05 -6.63
N ASN A 59 -6.22 8.93 -6.28
CA ASN A 59 -4.81 8.85 -5.91
C ASN A 59 -4.02 8.24 -7.07
N SER A 60 -2.78 8.67 -7.25
CA SER A 60 -1.86 8.09 -8.21
C SER A 60 -0.45 8.06 -7.65
N ASN A 61 0.28 7.02 -8.02
CA ASN A 61 1.66 6.80 -7.66
C ASN A 61 2.44 6.34 -8.88
N VAL A 62 3.59 6.95 -9.10
CA VAL A 62 4.56 6.53 -10.13
C VAL A 62 5.85 6.19 -9.42
N ASN A 63 6.35 4.98 -9.61
CA ASN A 63 7.63 4.52 -9.10
C ASN A 63 8.54 4.15 -10.26
N THR A 64 9.82 4.45 -10.12
CA THR A 64 10.87 4.07 -11.06
C THR A 64 12.01 3.42 -10.30
N LEU A 65 12.47 2.29 -10.77
CA LEU A 65 13.67 1.62 -10.30
C LEU A 65 14.59 1.36 -11.50
N LEU A 66 15.82 1.82 -11.37
CA LEU A 66 16.92 1.52 -12.29
C LEU A 66 17.96 0.72 -11.52
N ALA A 67 18.14 -0.54 -11.86
CA ALA A 67 19.08 -1.44 -11.20
C ALA A 67 20.14 -1.94 -12.19
N ALA A 68 21.40 -1.91 -11.75
CA ALA A 68 22.54 -2.46 -12.48
C ALA A 68 23.28 -3.47 -11.60
N TYR A 69 23.76 -4.53 -12.20
CA TYR A 69 24.40 -5.66 -11.52
C TYR A 69 25.83 -5.86 -12.00
N GLY A 70 26.69 -6.42 -11.16
CA GLY A 70 28.11 -6.61 -11.45
C GLY A 70 28.42 -7.57 -12.60
N ASP A 71 27.46 -8.39 -13.01
CA ASP A 71 27.54 -9.28 -14.17
C ASP A 71 27.18 -8.59 -15.51
N GLY A 72 26.88 -7.30 -15.49
CA GLY A 72 26.47 -6.50 -16.65
C GLY A 72 24.97 -6.52 -16.92
N ASN A 73 24.17 -7.29 -16.18
CA ASN A 73 22.72 -7.26 -16.29
C ASN A 73 22.14 -5.93 -15.72
N GLN A 74 20.95 -5.60 -16.19
CA GLN A 74 20.18 -4.45 -15.73
C GLN A 74 18.71 -4.85 -15.59
N GLN A 75 18.02 -4.29 -14.59
CA GLN A 75 16.58 -4.34 -14.49
C GLN A 75 16.03 -2.93 -14.27
N ASN A 76 15.24 -2.46 -15.21
CA ASN A 76 14.61 -1.15 -15.14
C ASN A 76 13.10 -1.35 -15.06
N THR A 77 12.44 -0.72 -14.09
CA THR A 77 10.99 -0.78 -13.96
C THR A 77 10.39 0.61 -13.82
N ILE A 78 9.23 0.80 -14.45
CA ILE A 78 8.37 1.95 -14.23
C ILE A 78 7.00 1.39 -13.85
N SER A 79 6.57 1.67 -12.63
CA SER A 79 5.27 1.26 -12.11
C SER A 79 4.35 2.46 -11.99
N LEU A 80 3.16 2.34 -12.52
CA LEU A 80 2.06 3.30 -12.34
C LEU A 80 0.94 2.59 -11.59
N SER A 81 0.49 3.15 -10.49
CA SER A 81 -0.69 2.68 -9.77
C SER A 81 -1.56 3.85 -9.34
N GLY A 82 -2.84 3.57 -9.17
CA GLY A 82 -3.77 4.58 -8.69
C GLY A 82 -5.20 4.11 -8.70
N GLY A 83 -6.07 4.94 -8.13
CA GLY A 83 -7.48 4.67 -8.09
C GLY A 83 -8.24 5.52 -7.08
N PRO A 84 -9.58 5.36 -7.04
CA PRO A 84 -10.44 6.12 -6.17
C PRO A 84 -10.35 5.65 -4.71
N THR A 85 -10.46 6.63 -3.80
CA THR A 85 -10.72 6.43 -2.38
C THR A 85 -11.95 7.22 -1.98
N LEU A 86 -12.98 6.54 -1.52
CA LEU A 86 -14.23 7.11 -1.02
C LEU A 86 -14.23 7.07 0.50
N THR A 87 -14.40 8.22 1.14
CA THR A 87 -14.55 8.34 2.59
C THR A 87 -15.96 8.83 2.89
N LEU A 88 -16.72 8.05 3.65
CA LEU A 88 -18.06 8.35 4.11
C LEU A 88 -18.07 8.55 5.63
N GLY A 89 -18.88 9.50 6.09
CA GLY A 89 -18.99 9.84 7.50
C GLY A 89 -17.80 10.65 8.02
N ASN A 90 -17.93 11.08 9.27
CA ASN A 90 -16.98 12.02 9.90
C ASN A 90 -16.22 11.40 11.07
N PHE A 91 -16.46 10.13 11.38
CA PHE A 91 -15.92 9.45 12.56
C PHE A 91 -16.18 10.24 13.87
N SER A 92 -17.40 10.71 14.03
CA SER A 92 -17.81 11.61 15.10
C SER A 92 -18.99 11.09 15.93
N LYS A 93 -19.51 9.91 15.62
CA LYS A 93 -20.59 9.23 16.33
C LYS A 93 -20.13 7.90 16.92
N PRO A 94 -20.90 7.32 17.87
CA PRO A 94 -20.48 6.12 18.59
C PRO A 94 -20.30 4.88 17.72
N PHE A 95 -21.08 4.74 16.63
CA PHE A 95 -21.13 3.53 15.84
C PHE A 95 -21.22 3.85 14.35
N LEU A 96 -20.49 3.13 13.52
CA LEU A 96 -20.59 3.03 12.07
C LEU A 96 -20.62 4.38 11.33
N ASP A 97 -20.01 5.43 11.89
CA ASP A 97 -19.99 6.77 11.30
C ASP A 97 -18.78 7.03 10.39
N TYR A 98 -17.95 6.04 10.15
CA TYR A 98 -16.83 6.15 9.24
C TYR A 98 -16.65 4.88 8.43
N THR A 99 -16.64 5.05 7.12
CA THR A 99 -16.33 4.00 6.16
C THR A 99 -15.39 4.57 5.11
N GLN A 100 -14.29 3.89 4.84
CA GLN A 100 -13.40 4.21 3.73
C GLN A 100 -13.33 3.02 2.79
N LEU A 101 -13.54 3.26 1.51
CA LEU A 101 -13.40 2.27 0.45
C LEU A 101 -12.29 2.72 -0.50
N SER A 102 -11.43 1.82 -0.91
CA SER A 102 -10.39 2.10 -1.88
C SER A 102 -10.34 1.02 -2.95
N VAL A 103 -10.09 1.45 -4.17
CA VAL A 103 -9.74 0.56 -5.29
C VAL A 103 -8.47 1.09 -5.90
N THR A 104 -7.50 0.24 -6.15
CA THR A 104 -6.20 0.62 -6.72
C THR A 104 -5.87 -0.34 -7.84
N GLY A 105 -5.74 0.17 -9.06
CA GLY A 105 -5.19 -0.56 -10.19
C GLY A 105 -3.74 -0.16 -10.42
N GLY A 106 -2.90 -1.08 -10.87
CA GLY A 106 -1.52 -0.78 -11.17
C GLY A 106 -0.96 -1.61 -12.30
N GLY A 107 0.06 -1.06 -12.97
CA GLY A 107 0.82 -1.75 -14.00
C GLY A 107 2.30 -1.40 -13.92
N THR A 108 3.14 -2.37 -14.24
CA THR A 108 4.60 -2.22 -14.24
C THR A 108 5.15 -2.57 -15.61
N LEU A 109 5.87 -1.64 -16.21
CA LEU A 109 6.69 -1.89 -17.38
C LEU A 109 8.09 -2.31 -16.89
N LYS A 110 8.57 -3.42 -17.39
CA LYS A 110 9.87 -3.98 -17.05
C LYS A 110 10.74 -4.13 -18.29
N GLN A 111 12.00 -3.72 -18.17
CA GLN A 111 13.05 -3.97 -19.16
C GLN A 111 14.24 -4.62 -18.48
N GLY A 112 14.73 -5.71 -19.06
CA GLY A 112 15.80 -6.50 -18.48
C GLY A 112 15.34 -7.41 -17.34
N ALA A 113 16.28 -8.04 -16.67
CA ALA A 113 16.03 -8.95 -15.57
C ALA A 113 17.14 -8.87 -14.52
N SER A 114 16.77 -9.09 -13.26
CA SER A 114 17.74 -9.32 -12.20
C SER A 114 18.36 -10.70 -12.32
N PRO A 115 19.66 -10.88 -12.03
CA PRO A 115 20.26 -12.19 -11.86
C PRO A 115 19.84 -12.88 -10.55
N PHE A 116 19.11 -12.18 -9.69
CA PHE A 116 18.62 -12.69 -8.40
C PHE A 116 17.12 -12.95 -8.44
N ASP A 117 16.69 -14.16 -8.09
CA ASP A 117 15.27 -14.52 -8.08
C ASP A 117 14.43 -13.65 -7.13
N PHE A 118 15.00 -13.28 -5.98
CA PHE A 118 14.32 -12.44 -4.98
C PHE A 118 14.12 -10.98 -5.40
N ASP A 119 14.80 -10.54 -6.45
CA ASP A 119 14.80 -9.14 -6.92
C ASP A 119 14.07 -8.99 -8.27
N GLN A 120 13.46 -10.05 -8.78
CA GLN A 120 12.72 -10.00 -10.03
C GLN A 120 11.34 -9.36 -9.86
N ALA A 121 11.01 -8.41 -10.73
CA ALA A 121 9.65 -7.89 -10.83
C ALA A 121 8.78 -8.91 -11.60
N VAL A 122 7.82 -9.52 -10.92
CA VAL A 122 6.95 -10.60 -11.47
C VAL A 122 5.49 -10.18 -11.57
N ASP A 123 4.96 -9.40 -10.64
CA ASP A 123 3.56 -8.96 -10.64
C ASP A 123 3.42 -7.65 -11.43
N LEU A 124 3.31 -7.76 -12.75
CA LEU A 124 3.30 -6.59 -13.65
C LEU A 124 1.95 -5.91 -13.75
N GLY A 125 0.85 -6.59 -13.40
CA GLY A 125 -0.49 -6.02 -13.33
C GLY A 125 -1.15 -6.34 -11.99
N THR A 126 -1.66 -5.33 -11.29
CA THR A 126 -2.24 -5.52 -9.95
C THR A 126 -3.58 -4.81 -9.80
N LEU A 127 -4.49 -5.40 -9.03
CA LEU A 127 -5.75 -4.79 -8.60
C LEU A 127 -5.93 -4.99 -7.11
N GLY A 128 -5.98 -3.89 -6.37
CA GLY A 128 -6.22 -3.89 -4.93
C GLY A 128 -7.61 -3.32 -4.59
N VAL A 129 -8.26 -3.90 -3.58
CA VAL A 129 -9.45 -3.35 -2.96
C VAL A 129 -9.27 -3.33 -1.46
N GLY A 130 -9.78 -2.28 -0.80
CA GLY A 130 -9.67 -2.12 0.64
C GLY A 130 -10.90 -1.47 1.23
N ILE A 131 -11.19 -1.84 2.46
CA ILE A 131 -12.24 -1.25 3.28
C ILE A 131 -11.69 -0.96 4.67
N THR A 132 -12.05 0.19 5.23
CA THR A 132 -11.87 0.51 6.65
C THR A 132 -13.21 0.96 7.20
N GLN A 133 -13.64 0.36 8.31
CA GLN A 133 -14.94 0.62 8.93
C GLN A 133 -14.75 0.90 10.41
N GLN A 134 -15.33 2.01 10.89
CA GLN A 134 -15.54 2.19 12.33
C GLN A 134 -16.60 1.19 12.82
N ILE A 135 -16.30 0.51 13.91
CA ILE A 135 -17.26 -0.40 14.55
C ILE A 135 -17.93 0.29 15.73
N ALA A 136 -17.13 0.71 16.71
CA ALA A 136 -17.65 1.37 17.91
C ALA A 136 -16.59 2.27 18.52
N GLY A 137 -16.96 3.53 18.85
CA GLY A 137 -16.02 4.49 19.41
C GLY A 137 -14.77 4.63 18.53
N PRO A 138 -13.55 4.44 19.08
CA PRO A 138 -12.30 4.54 18.35
C PRO A 138 -11.86 3.21 17.69
N LEU A 139 -12.70 2.18 17.71
CA LEU A 139 -12.39 0.87 17.14
C LEU A 139 -12.67 0.84 15.65
N LEU A 140 -11.62 0.53 14.87
CA LEU A 140 -11.64 0.35 13.42
C LEU A 140 -11.36 -1.10 13.06
N ILE A 141 -11.97 -1.56 11.97
CA ILE A 141 -11.57 -2.77 11.27
C ILE A 141 -11.23 -2.39 9.85
N SER A 142 -10.08 -2.84 9.37
CA SER A 142 -9.64 -2.71 7.98
C SER A 142 -9.46 -4.08 7.38
N ALA A 143 -9.79 -4.21 6.11
CA ALA A 143 -9.49 -5.40 5.31
C ALA A 143 -9.11 -4.98 3.90
N GLY A 144 -8.17 -5.70 3.31
CA GLY A 144 -7.73 -5.47 1.95
C GLY A 144 -7.25 -6.74 1.28
N VAL A 145 -7.34 -6.75 -0.05
CA VAL A 145 -6.80 -7.81 -0.89
C VAL A 145 -6.23 -7.20 -2.16
N ALA A 146 -5.13 -7.75 -2.64
CA ALA A 146 -4.54 -7.43 -3.93
C ALA A 146 -4.42 -8.71 -4.78
N LEU A 147 -4.74 -8.58 -6.05
CA LEU A 147 -4.76 -9.66 -7.04
C LEU A 147 -3.79 -9.34 -8.16
N ASN A 148 -3.19 -10.39 -8.73
CA ASN A 148 -2.51 -10.28 -10.02
C ASN A 148 -3.57 -10.25 -11.14
N VAL A 149 -3.54 -9.22 -11.96
CA VAL A 149 -4.44 -9.03 -13.09
C VAL A 149 -3.68 -8.91 -14.43
N ASP A 150 -2.42 -9.33 -14.46
CA ASP A 150 -1.64 -9.41 -15.69
C ASP A 150 -2.08 -10.65 -16.50
N PRO A 151 -2.76 -10.48 -17.64
CA PRO A 151 -3.25 -11.61 -18.44
C PRO A 151 -2.13 -12.44 -19.08
N ALA A 152 -0.90 -11.95 -19.10
CA ALA A 152 0.28 -12.68 -19.58
C ALA A 152 0.97 -13.50 -18.47
N SER A 153 0.57 -13.32 -17.22
CA SER A 153 1.11 -14.03 -16.07
C SER A 153 0.45 -15.39 -15.88
N GLU A 154 1.22 -16.40 -15.55
CA GLU A 154 0.70 -17.71 -15.09
C GLU A 154 -0.05 -17.62 -13.76
N PHE A 155 0.16 -16.52 -13.01
CA PHE A 155 -0.49 -16.21 -11.72
C PHE A 155 -1.71 -15.29 -11.88
N TYR A 156 -2.27 -15.18 -13.09
CA TYR A 156 -3.46 -14.35 -13.32
C TYR A 156 -4.63 -14.77 -12.44
N GLY A 157 -5.16 -13.81 -11.66
CA GLY A 157 -6.26 -14.03 -10.73
C GLY A 157 -5.82 -14.45 -9.31
N ASP A 158 -4.55 -14.74 -9.11
CA ASP A 158 -4.04 -15.12 -7.80
C ASP A 158 -3.99 -13.93 -6.84
N VAL A 159 -4.21 -14.22 -5.57
CA VAL A 159 -3.99 -13.26 -4.47
C VAL A 159 -2.49 -13.07 -4.29
N ILE A 160 -2.02 -11.83 -4.36
CA ILE A 160 -0.61 -11.48 -4.13
C ILE A 160 -0.39 -10.84 -2.75
N ASN A 161 -1.44 -10.32 -2.15
CA ASN A 161 -1.38 -9.81 -0.77
C ASN A 161 -2.78 -9.73 -0.18
N SER A 162 -2.89 -9.90 1.14
CA SER A 162 -4.11 -9.67 1.89
C SER A 162 -3.79 -9.20 3.30
N ASN A 163 -4.65 -8.38 3.86
CA ASN A 163 -4.49 -7.90 5.22
C ASN A 163 -5.84 -7.72 5.91
N ILE A 164 -5.87 -8.03 7.19
CA ILE A 164 -6.96 -7.71 8.10
C ILE A 164 -6.32 -7.01 9.30
N GLU A 165 -6.88 -5.90 9.71
CA GLU A 165 -6.40 -5.15 10.87
C GLU A 165 -7.58 -4.75 11.76
N VAL A 166 -7.42 -4.92 13.06
CA VAL A 166 -8.30 -4.37 14.08
C VAL A 166 -7.50 -3.36 14.88
N ARG A 167 -7.92 -2.10 14.86
CA ARG A 167 -7.18 -0.97 15.44
C ARG A 167 -8.03 -0.21 16.44
N TRP A 168 -7.46 0.03 17.62
CA TRP A 168 -7.99 0.93 18.63
C TRP A 168 -7.18 2.22 18.65
N GLN A 169 -7.72 3.27 18.06
CA GLN A 169 -7.00 4.52 17.84
C GLN A 169 -7.31 5.56 18.93
N ARG A 170 -6.25 6.11 19.56
CA ARG A 170 -6.34 7.18 20.55
C ARG A 170 -5.35 8.31 20.22
N ARG A 171 -5.51 9.45 20.86
CA ARG A 171 -4.64 10.60 20.63
C ARG A 171 -3.18 10.35 21.01
N SER A 172 -2.94 9.60 22.07
CA SER A 172 -1.60 9.36 22.64
C SER A 172 -1.05 7.97 22.36
N TYR A 173 -1.86 7.06 21.87
CA TYR A 173 -1.45 5.70 21.50
C TYR A 173 -2.39 5.11 20.46
N ASP A 174 -1.86 4.19 19.72
CA ASP A 174 -2.57 3.37 18.76
C ASP A 174 -2.23 1.91 19.07
N PHE A 175 -3.24 1.05 19.13
CA PHE A 175 -3.08 -0.34 19.42
C PHE A 175 -3.81 -1.15 18.36
N GLY A 176 -3.10 -2.06 17.70
CA GLY A 176 -3.64 -2.81 16.59
C GLY A 176 -3.18 -4.25 16.58
N PHE A 177 -4.05 -5.10 16.04
CA PHE A 177 -3.71 -6.45 15.62
C PHE A 177 -3.85 -6.51 14.11
N TYR A 178 -2.86 -7.09 13.46
CA TYR A 178 -2.92 -7.35 12.04
C TYR A 178 -2.77 -8.84 11.76
N TYR A 179 -3.38 -9.28 10.69
CA TYR A 179 -3.24 -10.62 10.15
C TYR A 179 -3.21 -10.56 8.63
N ASN A 180 -2.22 -11.20 8.03
CA ASN A 180 -2.13 -11.41 6.58
C ASN A 180 -2.53 -12.86 6.27
N PRO A 181 -3.76 -13.11 5.78
CA PRO A 181 -4.21 -14.46 5.46
C PRO A 181 -3.40 -15.13 4.35
N TYR A 182 -2.86 -14.36 3.42
CA TYR A 182 -2.07 -14.88 2.30
C TYR A 182 -0.73 -15.46 2.77
N GLU A 183 -0.03 -14.76 3.64
CA GLU A 183 1.26 -15.20 4.18
C GLU A 183 1.13 -16.05 5.46
N GLY A 184 -0.04 -16.04 6.10
CA GLY A 184 -0.25 -16.70 7.38
C GLY A 184 0.46 -16.02 8.55
N ILE A 185 0.78 -14.72 8.43
CA ILE A 185 1.55 -13.95 9.41
C ILE A 185 0.63 -12.97 10.11
N GLY A 186 0.80 -12.82 11.41
CA GLY A 186 0.09 -11.83 12.21
C GLY A 186 0.95 -11.25 13.33
N GLY A 187 0.49 -10.12 13.90
CA GLY A 187 1.20 -9.42 14.96
C GLY A 187 0.35 -8.32 15.63
N PHE A 188 0.97 -7.62 16.56
CA PHE A 188 0.39 -6.50 17.33
C PHE A 188 1.43 -5.41 17.57
#